data_221f0c272e5da9d16a5779524725924b
#
_entry.id   221f0c272e5da9d16a5779524725924b
#
_cell.length_a   1.000
_cell.length_b   1.000
_cell.length_c   1.000
_cell.angle_alpha   90.00
_cell.angle_beta   90.00
_cell.angle_gamma   90.00
#
_symmetry.space_group_name_H-M   'P 1'
#
loop_
_entity.id
_entity.type
_entity.pdbx_description
1 polymer ?
#
loop_
_entity_poly.entity_id
_entity_poly.type
_entity_poly.pdbx_seq_one_letter_code
_entity_poly.pdbx_strand_id
1 'polypeptide(L)' 'SALDPQMVGDILKIIKHLALKGMTMIIVTHEMQFARDVSNKVIFMHNGIIEEAGTPEQIFEHPRSMGMIQFLSRQY' A
#
# COMPACT_ATOMS: atom_id res chain seq x y z
N SER A 1 -9.34 5.74 -9.12
CA SER A 1 -10.15 4.92 -8.23
C SER A 1 -11.62 5.28 -8.34
N ALA A 2 -12.49 4.30 -8.21
CA ALA A 2 -13.93 4.50 -8.27
C ALA A 2 -14.53 4.93 -6.94
N LEU A 3 -13.75 4.92 -5.86
CA LEU A 3 -14.23 5.30 -4.53
C LEU A 3 -14.02 6.77 -4.28
N ASP A 4 -15.04 7.43 -3.67
CA ASP A 4 -14.85 8.81 -3.26
C ASP A 4 -14.01 8.87 -1.97
N PRO A 5 -13.45 10.04 -1.64
CA PRO A 5 -12.54 10.15 -0.47
C PRO A 5 -13.19 9.76 0.86
N GLN A 6 -14.48 10.00 1.02
CA GLN A 6 -15.17 9.63 2.26
C GLN A 6 -15.28 8.11 2.40
N MET A 7 -15.60 7.42 1.31
CA MET A 7 -15.68 5.96 1.32
C MET A 7 -14.32 5.34 1.61
N VAL A 8 -13.25 5.89 1.05
CA VAL A 8 -11.89 5.43 1.33
C VAL A 8 -11.58 5.57 2.82
N GLY A 9 -11.96 6.70 3.43
CA GLY A 9 -11.76 6.93 4.84
C GLY A 9 -12.53 5.94 5.72
N ASP A 10 -13.76 5.62 5.34
CA ASP A 10 -14.59 4.67 6.08
C ASP A 10 -14.01 3.27 6.01
N ILE A 11 -13.57 2.84 4.83
CA ILE A 11 -12.93 1.54 4.64
C ILE A 11 -11.64 1.46 5.45
N LEU A 12 -10.85 2.53 5.44
CA LEU A 12 -9.62 2.60 6.21
C LEU A 12 -9.86 2.38 7.70
N LYS A 13 -10.90 3.00 8.25
CA LYS A 13 -11.26 2.82 9.66
C LYS A 13 -11.61 1.37 9.98
N ILE A 14 -12.38 0.72 9.11
CA ILE A 14 -12.77 -0.68 9.29
C ILE A 14 -11.53 -1.57 9.28
N ILE A 15 -10.64 -1.38 8.31
CA ILE A 15 -9.43 -2.17 8.18
C ILE A 15 -8.53 -1.99 9.39
N LYS A 16 -8.34 -0.76 9.84
CA LYS A 16 -7.54 -0.49 11.04
C LYS A 16 -8.11 -1.16 12.28
N HIS A 17 -9.43 -1.14 12.41
CA HIS A 17 -10.10 -1.79 13.54
C HIS A 17 -9.85 -3.31 13.53
N LEU A 18 -9.98 -3.95 12.36
CA LEU A 18 -9.73 -5.37 12.23
C LEU A 18 -8.27 -5.72 12.51
N ALA A 19 -7.35 -4.88 12.05
CA ALA A 19 -5.92 -5.08 12.29
C ALA A 19 -5.60 -5.02 13.78
N LEU A 20 -6.23 -4.12 14.52
CA LEU A 20 -6.05 -4.01 15.96
C LEU A 20 -6.52 -5.25 16.70
N LYS A 21 -7.46 -5.99 16.12
CA LYS A 21 -7.94 -7.26 16.66
C LYS A 21 -7.06 -8.44 16.27
N GLY A 22 -5.95 -8.21 15.60
CA GLY A 22 -5.00 -9.24 15.23
C GLY A 22 -5.32 -9.99 13.94
N MET A 23 -6.22 -9.46 13.10
CA MET A 23 -6.58 -10.11 11.84
C MET A 23 -5.45 -9.94 10.83
N THR A 24 -5.03 -11.07 10.23
CA THR A 24 -4.09 -11.04 9.11
C THR A 24 -4.85 -10.75 7.83
N MET A 25 -4.38 -9.74 7.07
CA MET A 25 -5.06 -9.31 5.86
C MET A 25 -4.06 -9.10 4.74
N ILE A 26 -4.49 -9.43 3.51
CA ILE A 26 -3.76 -9.07 2.30
C ILE A 26 -4.67 -8.13 1.52
N ILE A 27 -4.14 -6.94 1.21
CA ILE A 27 -4.89 -5.90 0.53
C ILE A 27 -4.18 -5.59 -0.79
N VAL A 28 -4.92 -5.69 -1.89
CA VAL A 28 -4.40 -5.34 -3.22
C VAL A 28 -5.00 -4.00 -3.61
N THR A 29 -4.15 -3.02 -3.87
CA THR A 29 -4.62 -1.67 -4.20
C THR A 29 -3.56 -0.93 -5.01
N HIS A 30 -3.97 0.05 -5.78
CA HIS A 30 -3.07 1.01 -6.40
C HIS A 30 -3.16 2.38 -5.72
N GLU A 31 -3.89 2.47 -4.62
CA GLU A 31 -3.98 3.69 -3.82
C GLU A 31 -2.82 3.71 -2.82
N MET A 32 -1.79 4.47 -3.14
CA MET A 32 -0.53 4.43 -2.38
C MET A 32 -0.67 4.97 -0.97
N GLN A 33 -1.42 6.04 -0.78
CA GLN A 33 -1.63 6.58 0.56
C GLN A 33 -2.35 5.57 1.45
N PHE A 34 -3.35 4.86 0.90
CA PHE A 34 -4.08 3.84 1.61
C PHE A 34 -3.14 2.68 2.01
N ALA A 35 -2.35 2.20 1.05
CA ALA A 35 -1.38 1.13 1.33
C ALA A 35 -0.41 1.54 2.43
N ARG A 36 0.07 2.78 2.37
CA ARG A 36 1.01 3.32 3.36
C ARG A 36 0.40 3.38 4.75
N ASP A 37 -0.86 3.81 4.84
CA ASP A 37 -1.51 4.04 6.13
C ASP A 37 -1.92 2.75 6.85
N VAL A 38 -2.26 1.69 6.12
CA VAL A 38 -2.84 0.50 6.74
C VAL A 38 -1.89 -0.68 6.84
N SER A 39 -0.84 -0.71 6.04
CA SER A 39 0.01 -1.89 5.98
C SER A 39 1.17 -1.83 6.95
N ASN A 40 1.64 -3.00 7.36
CA ASN A 40 2.91 -3.14 8.05
C ASN A 40 3.95 -3.84 7.16
N LYS A 41 3.52 -4.35 6.01
CA LYS A 41 4.40 -4.89 4.99
C LYS A 41 3.83 -4.54 3.62
N VAL A 42 4.66 -4.04 2.74
CA VAL A 42 4.27 -3.67 1.38
C VAL A 42 5.02 -4.55 0.40
N ILE A 43 4.30 -5.06 -0.58
CA ILE A 43 4.87 -5.86 -1.65
C ILE A 43 4.53 -5.17 -2.97
N PHE A 44 5.55 -4.81 -3.73
CA PHE A 44 5.38 -4.22 -5.04
C PHE A 44 5.53 -5.30 -6.11
N MET A 45 4.46 -5.53 -6.85
CA MET A 45 4.45 -6.51 -7.93
C MET A 45 4.49 -5.80 -9.27
N HIS A 46 5.29 -6.32 -10.17
CA HIS A 46 5.44 -5.76 -11.51
C HIS A 46 5.71 -6.90 -12.48
N ASN A 47 4.96 -6.94 -13.57
CA ASN A 47 5.08 -7.98 -14.60
C ASN A 47 4.99 -9.41 -14.02
N GLY A 48 4.09 -9.60 -13.06
CA GLY A 48 3.83 -10.93 -12.49
C GLY A 48 4.86 -11.42 -11.47
N ILE A 49 5.82 -10.57 -11.10
CA ILE A 49 6.81 -10.94 -10.09
C ILE A 49 6.84 -9.94 -8.96
N ILE A 50 7.36 -10.37 -7.81
CA ILE A 50 7.61 -9.47 -6.69
C ILE A 50 8.93 -8.76 -6.98
N GLU A 51 8.84 -7.45 -7.22
CA GLU A 51 10.02 -6.66 -7.53
C GLU A 51 10.69 -6.13 -6.27
N GLU A 52 9.88 -5.76 -5.27
CA GLU A 52 10.41 -5.23 -4.03
C GLU A 52 9.42 -5.48 -2.90
N ALA A 53 9.93 -5.71 -1.69
CA ALA A 53 9.10 -5.91 -0.50
C ALA A 53 9.80 -5.34 0.72
N GLY A 54 9.02 -4.83 1.66
CA GLY A 54 9.56 -4.26 2.88
C GLY A 54 8.50 -3.53 3.69
N THR A 55 8.95 -2.74 4.66
CA THR A 55 8.05 -1.90 5.44
C THR A 55 7.54 -0.75 4.57
N PRO A 56 6.41 -0.11 4.95
CA PRO A 56 5.96 1.07 4.23
C PRO A 56 7.03 2.15 4.11
N GLU A 57 7.82 2.37 5.16
CA GLU A 57 8.89 3.35 5.11
C GLU A 57 9.93 2.99 4.05
N GLN A 58 10.36 1.71 4.04
CA GLN A 58 11.35 1.27 3.06
C GLN A 58 10.87 1.42 1.64
N ILE A 59 9.63 1.03 1.38
CA ILE A 59 9.08 1.00 0.01
C ILE A 59 8.75 2.40 -0.48
N PHE A 60 8.17 3.25 0.36
CA PHE A 60 7.70 4.56 -0.05
C PHE A 60 8.71 5.68 0.16
N GLU A 61 9.60 5.56 1.16
CA GLU A 61 10.59 6.60 1.42
C GLU A 61 11.98 6.27 0.85
N HIS A 62 12.31 4.97 0.77
CA HIS A 62 13.63 4.52 0.34
C HIS A 62 13.54 3.36 -0.66
N PRO A 63 12.81 3.54 -1.77
CA PRO A 63 12.68 2.46 -2.75
C PRO A 63 14.03 2.12 -3.38
N ARG A 64 14.26 0.84 -3.62
CA ARG A 64 15.52 0.35 -4.19
C ARG A 64 15.39 -0.02 -5.67
N SER A 65 14.24 -0.57 -6.05
CA SER A 65 14.06 -1.03 -7.42
C SER A 65 13.72 0.15 -8.33
N MET A 66 14.20 0.07 -9.56
CA MET A 66 13.92 1.11 -10.56
C MET A 66 12.41 1.17 -10.83
N GLY A 67 11.74 0.02 -10.86
CA GLY A 67 10.30 -0.02 -11.08
C GLY A 67 9.52 0.72 -10.01
N MET A 68 9.89 0.52 -8.74
CA MET A 68 9.21 1.21 -7.65
C MET A 68 9.49 2.71 -7.67
N ILE A 69 10.73 3.09 -7.96
CA ILE A 69 11.11 4.50 -8.08
C ILE A 69 10.28 5.18 -9.17
N GLN A 70 10.18 4.55 -10.34
CA GLN A 70 9.39 5.08 -11.45
C GLN A 70 7.91 5.13 -11.12
N PHE A 71 7.40 4.09 -10.47
CA PHE A 71 5.99 4.03 -10.08
C PHE A 71 5.64 5.19 -9.14
N LEU A 72 6.46 5.43 -8.12
CA LEU A 72 6.23 6.52 -7.18
C LEU A 72 6.32 7.89 -7.84
N SER A 73 7.22 8.05 -8.79
CA SER A 73 7.36 9.35 -9.48
C SER A 73 6.11 9.71 -10.29
N ARG A 74 5.31 8.72 -10.67
CA ARG A 74 4.04 8.96 -11.36
C ARG A 74 2.87 9.19 -10.41
N GLN A 75 3.00 8.79 -9.15
CA GLN A 75 1.94 8.93 -8.15
C GLN A 75 1.97 10.29 -7.46
N TYR A 76 3.14 10.91 -7.41
CA TYR A 76 3.32 12.18 -6.68
C TYR A 76 3.78 13.33 -7.55
#